data_1d5c629a201dd47a097f0baa9c518471
#
_entry.id   1d5c629a201dd47a097f0baa9c518471
#
_cell.length_a   1.000
_cell.length_b   1.000
_cell.length_c   1.000
_cell.angle_alpha   90.00
_cell.angle_beta   90.00
_cell.angle_gamma   90.00
#
_symmetry.space_group_name_H-M   'P 1'
#
loop_
_entity.id
_entity.type
_entity.pdbx_description
1 polymer ?
#
loop_
_entity_poly.entity_id
_entity_poly.type
_entity_poly.pdbx_seq_one_letter_code
_entity_poly.pdbx_strand_id
1 'polypeptide(L)'
;MAALISLFFLFVTLFHDLADGRGLAGTSHDKVIVCYVSRWSVYRPGAGSFDIFDIEPSLCTHLIYCFVGLDENSFKITNIDAFQDLETDNGKGGFKRIVALKEKHKHLKVSVGIGGWNEGSAKYSKMAADPKLRNIFIRSVMNFLEAYKFDGLDLNWDYPTQRGGKPEDRKNYVHLIRELSEAFEPYGFLLTAALRPGKDDMDTVYDLTHVNYYLDFMIIMTYDYHGAWDGVVGANAPIRGQHKDDIYSIEYTVNYLLNHGLTPSKMVFGLPMYGRTYSFNTRGVKDIIFGETTTKTTGFQGPFSKEDGFMGYNEICLEITNKSSLYTQHWEEHTSTPYIRDDEHFITYDNPRSIANKVKYAMDRGFGGFSAWSIVTDDFRGSCDEEPDTYKDYIERFNKISDQNLLKDALISLTEGEGGNQFYVISDKKVRLRLPKPSYANYPLLRTVNEAIFLATEEKKVLDEMEKIKTQRRNELEKGSSPCVRTCTEVCYYGL
;
A
#
# COMPACT_ATOMS: atom_id res chain seq x y z
N MET A 1 -5.42 33.17 37.71
CA MET A 1 -5.82 33.80 36.45
C MET A 1 -4.83 33.57 35.29
N ALA A 2 -3.52 33.58 35.50
CA ALA A 2 -2.53 33.36 34.43
C ALA A 2 -2.54 31.93 33.82
N ALA A 3 -2.81 30.89 34.61
CA ALA A 3 -2.84 29.49 34.14
C ALA A 3 -4.07 29.17 33.27
N LEU A 4 -5.18 29.85 33.47
CA LEU A 4 -6.39 29.69 32.64
C LEU A 4 -6.27 30.40 31.27
N ILE A 5 -5.49 31.44 31.18
CA ILE A 5 -5.25 32.18 29.94
C ILE A 5 -4.29 31.36 29.02
N SER A 6 -3.29 30.68 29.59
CA SER A 6 -2.40 29.82 28.81
C SER A 6 -3.10 28.59 28.21
N LEU A 7 -4.06 27.99 28.94
CA LEU A 7 -4.85 26.86 28.38
C LEU A 7 -5.82 27.34 27.28
N PHE A 8 -6.34 28.55 27.36
CA PHE A 8 -7.23 29.09 26.34
C PHE A 8 -6.48 29.42 25.04
N PHE A 9 -5.25 29.93 25.14
CA PHE A 9 -4.40 30.19 23.97
C PHE A 9 -3.90 28.86 23.30
N LEU A 10 -3.63 27.82 24.07
CA LEU A 10 -3.28 26.50 23.50
C LEU A 10 -4.48 25.86 22.78
N PHE A 11 -5.69 26.06 23.27
CA PHE A 11 -6.91 25.55 22.62
C PHE A 11 -7.27 26.33 21.34
N VAL A 12 -7.02 27.63 21.30
CA VAL A 12 -7.33 28.50 20.14
C VAL A 12 -6.31 28.26 19.00
N THR A 13 -5.05 27.98 19.31
CA THR A 13 -4.04 27.63 18.27
C THR A 13 -4.30 26.26 17.66
N LEU A 14 -4.77 25.27 18.42
CA LEU A 14 -5.17 23.97 17.90
C LEU A 14 -6.44 24.02 17.00
N PHE A 15 -7.30 25.02 17.18
CA PHE A 15 -8.50 25.18 16.35
C PHE A 15 -8.28 26.06 15.11
N HIS A 16 -7.24 26.91 15.09
CA HIS A 16 -6.95 27.76 13.92
C HIS A 16 -6.23 27.00 12.81
N ASP A 17 -5.42 25.97 13.14
CA ASP A 17 -4.75 25.12 12.15
C ASP A 17 -5.70 24.11 11.46
N LEU A 18 -6.94 23.92 11.98
CA LEU A 18 -7.96 23.05 11.41
C LEU A 18 -8.94 23.77 10.46
N ALA A 19 -8.90 25.10 10.38
CA ALA A 19 -9.84 25.91 9.60
C ALA A 19 -9.30 26.37 8.24
N ASP A 20 -7.97 26.38 8.06
CA ASP A 20 -7.35 26.67 6.77
C ASP A 20 -7.08 25.35 6.03
N GLY A 21 -7.80 25.10 4.93
CA GLY A 21 -7.62 23.97 4.01
C GLY A 21 -6.27 23.96 3.26
N ARG A 22 -5.18 24.27 3.95
CA ARG A 22 -3.80 24.12 3.46
C ARG A 22 -3.27 22.79 3.90
N GLY A 23 -2.82 22.02 2.91
CA GLY A 23 -2.36 20.64 2.99
C GLY A 23 -1.55 20.30 4.24
N LEU A 24 -1.85 19.14 4.78
CA LEU A 24 -1.14 18.49 5.88
C LEU A 24 0.37 18.48 5.61
N ALA A 25 1.12 19.26 6.35
CA ALA A 25 2.58 19.18 6.37
C ALA A 25 2.98 17.92 7.15
N GLY A 26 3.29 16.84 6.41
CA GLY A 26 3.65 15.53 6.96
C GLY A 26 2.41 14.62 7.15
N THR A 27 2.64 13.32 7.04
CA THR A 27 1.59 12.32 7.27
C THR A 27 1.04 12.45 8.69
N SER A 28 -0.28 12.59 8.84
CA SER A 28 -0.94 12.78 10.15
C SER A 28 -1.03 11.48 10.98
N HIS A 29 -0.26 10.46 10.63
CA HIS A 29 -0.26 9.11 11.22
C HIS A 29 1.16 8.58 11.37
N ASP A 30 1.33 7.50 12.16
CA ASP A 30 2.60 6.83 12.47
C ASP A 30 2.99 5.71 11.47
N LYS A 31 2.20 5.51 10.42
CA LYS A 31 2.44 4.46 9.44
C LYS A 31 3.53 4.84 8.43
N VAL A 32 4.31 3.83 8.03
CA VAL A 32 5.27 3.96 6.95
C VAL A 32 4.54 4.05 5.60
N ILE A 33 4.87 5.06 4.79
CA ILE A 33 4.41 5.19 3.41
C ILE A 33 5.63 5.17 2.50
N VAL A 34 5.81 4.06 1.79
CA VAL A 34 6.89 3.85 0.84
C VAL A 34 6.43 4.21 -0.55
N CYS A 35 7.09 5.16 -1.17
CA CYS A 35 6.81 5.62 -2.52
C CYS A 35 7.94 5.19 -3.46
N TYR A 36 7.67 4.25 -4.36
CA TYR A 36 8.62 3.86 -5.39
C TYR A 36 8.66 4.88 -6.51
N VAL A 37 9.86 5.31 -6.87
CA VAL A 37 10.15 6.29 -7.94
C VAL A 37 10.90 5.58 -9.05
N SER A 38 10.18 5.18 -10.10
CA SER A 38 10.74 4.50 -11.26
C SER A 38 11.47 5.50 -12.16
N ARG A 39 12.81 5.56 -12.08
CA ARG A 39 13.64 6.54 -12.78
C ARG A 39 13.44 6.59 -14.31
N TRP A 40 13.06 5.45 -14.92
CA TRP A 40 12.80 5.36 -16.37
C TRP A 40 11.51 6.06 -16.82
N SER A 41 10.66 6.49 -15.88
CA SER A 41 9.42 7.20 -16.20
C SER A 41 9.65 8.56 -16.88
N VAL A 42 10.84 9.14 -16.76
CA VAL A 42 11.22 10.37 -17.47
C VAL A 42 11.21 10.21 -19.00
N TYR A 43 11.34 8.98 -19.49
CA TYR A 43 11.36 8.66 -20.92
C TYR A 43 9.97 8.34 -21.49
N ARG A 44 8.93 8.31 -20.65
CA ARG A 44 7.56 8.11 -21.12
C ARG A 44 7.09 9.27 -22.00
N PRO A 45 6.27 9.01 -23.03
CA PRO A 45 5.79 10.06 -23.91
C PRO A 45 4.76 10.97 -23.23
N GLY A 46 4.71 12.23 -23.64
CA GLY A 46 3.65 13.18 -23.33
C GLY A 46 3.40 13.37 -21.83
N ALA A 47 2.15 13.31 -21.42
CA ALA A 47 1.74 13.50 -20.04
C ALA A 47 2.19 12.37 -19.09
N GLY A 48 2.65 11.24 -19.62
CA GLY A 48 3.20 10.12 -18.84
C GLY A 48 4.63 10.33 -18.36
N SER A 49 5.37 11.33 -18.89
CA SER A 49 6.72 11.65 -18.40
C SER A 49 6.67 12.18 -16.97
N PHE A 50 7.48 11.57 -16.10
CA PHE A 50 7.57 11.90 -14.69
C PHE A 50 9.00 12.21 -14.28
N ASP A 51 9.22 13.30 -13.57
CA ASP A 51 10.54 13.69 -13.04
C ASP A 51 10.44 13.84 -11.49
N ILE A 52 11.58 13.91 -10.82
CA ILE A 52 11.70 14.14 -9.36
C ILE A 52 10.96 15.40 -8.90
N PHE A 53 10.82 16.42 -9.77
CA PHE A 53 10.03 17.63 -9.47
C PHE A 53 8.52 17.38 -9.38
N ASP A 54 8.02 16.29 -9.95
CA ASP A 54 6.61 15.92 -9.88
C ASP A 54 6.26 15.23 -8.56
N ILE A 55 7.25 14.84 -7.73
CA ILE A 55 7.02 14.17 -6.44
C ILE A 55 6.32 15.14 -5.47
N GLU A 56 5.27 14.65 -4.79
CA GLU A 56 4.66 15.31 -3.63
C GLU A 56 5.19 14.69 -2.32
N PRO A 57 6.25 15.25 -1.75
CA PRO A 57 6.96 14.62 -0.63
C PRO A 57 6.14 14.49 0.66
N SER A 58 5.09 15.31 0.82
CA SER A 58 4.22 15.28 2.00
C SER A 58 3.36 14.00 2.09
N LEU A 59 3.19 13.29 0.98
CA LEU A 59 2.40 12.07 0.93
C LEU A 59 3.21 10.79 1.26
N CYS A 60 4.54 10.90 1.39
CA CYS A 60 5.44 9.77 1.61
C CYS A 60 6.25 9.94 2.88
N THR A 61 6.60 8.85 3.55
CA THR A 61 7.62 8.83 4.62
C THR A 61 8.96 8.34 4.09
N HIS A 62 8.92 7.46 3.09
CA HIS A 62 10.09 6.85 2.46
C HIS A 62 9.96 6.94 0.94
N LEU A 63 11.03 7.38 0.28
CA LEU A 63 11.17 7.29 -1.16
C LEU A 63 12.18 6.19 -1.49
N ILE A 64 11.86 5.35 -2.46
CA ILE A 64 12.80 4.36 -3.02
C ILE A 64 13.04 4.72 -4.47
N TYR A 65 14.25 5.18 -4.76
CA TYR A 65 14.68 5.46 -6.13
C TYR A 65 15.12 4.16 -6.79
N CYS A 66 14.43 3.71 -7.81
CA CYS A 66 14.64 2.41 -8.43
C CYS A 66 14.82 2.47 -9.95
N PHE A 67 15.71 1.62 -10.50
CA PHE A 67 16.61 0.68 -9.84
C PHE A 67 18.06 0.99 -10.21
N VAL A 68 18.96 0.67 -9.31
CA VAL A 68 20.38 0.46 -9.64
C VAL A 68 20.62 -1.04 -9.84
N GLY A 69 21.76 -1.43 -10.36
CA GLY A 69 22.08 -2.81 -10.68
C GLY A 69 23.27 -3.36 -9.96
N LEU A 70 23.52 -4.66 -10.19
CA LEU A 70 24.73 -5.37 -9.81
C LEU A 70 25.61 -5.55 -11.07
N ASP A 71 26.84 -5.05 -11.05
CA ASP A 71 27.79 -5.31 -12.12
C ASP A 71 28.26 -6.77 -12.07
N GLU A 72 28.10 -7.52 -13.16
CA GLU A 72 28.34 -8.96 -13.20
C GLU A 72 29.83 -9.37 -13.14
N ASN A 73 30.76 -8.44 -13.43
CA ASN A 73 32.20 -8.69 -13.43
C ASN A 73 32.84 -8.32 -12.09
N SER A 74 32.52 -7.15 -11.58
CA SER A 74 33.08 -6.63 -10.33
C SER A 74 32.28 -6.99 -9.09
N PHE A 75 31.01 -7.42 -9.25
CA PHE A 75 30.04 -7.68 -8.17
C PHE A 75 29.83 -6.45 -7.25
N LYS A 76 29.90 -5.27 -7.83
CA LYS A 76 29.63 -4.00 -7.13
C LYS A 76 28.26 -3.45 -7.55
N ILE A 77 27.66 -2.70 -6.62
CA ILE A 77 26.50 -1.86 -6.98
C ILE A 77 26.91 -0.85 -8.05
N THR A 78 26.05 -0.65 -9.04
CA THR A 78 26.31 0.28 -10.15
C THR A 78 25.04 0.98 -10.60
N ASN A 79 25.15 2.20 -11.13
CA ASN A 79 24.06 2.84 -11.83
C ASN A 79 23.80 2.11 -13.16
N ILE A 80 22.53 2.05 -13.58
CA ILE A 80 22.13 1.44 -14.87
C ILE A 80 21.99 2.51 -15.96
N ASP A 81 21.74 3.76 -15.58
CA ASP A 81 21.54 4.89 -16.48
C ASP A 81 22.35 6.10 -15.99
N ALA A 82 23.59 6.20 -16.48
CA ALA A 82 24.51 7.26 -16.04
C ALA A 82 23.99 8.67 -16.37
N PHE A 83 23.28 8.83 -17.49
CA PHE A 83 22.75 10.13 -17.89
C PHE A 83 21.64 10.60 -16.93
N GLN A 84 20.76 9.72 -16.51
CA GLN A 84 19.69 10.07 -15.57
C GLN A 84 20.19 10.19 -14.13
N ASP A 85 21.12 9.31 -13.73
CA ASP A 85 21.49 9.12 -12.32
C ASP A 85 22.61 10.07 -11.87
N LEU A 86 23.60 10.35 -12.75
CA LEU A 86 24.83 11.07 -12.41
C LEU A 86 24.82 12.52 -12.96
N GLU A 87 25.73 13.36 -12.41
CA GLU A 87 25.96 14.72 -12.91
C GLU A 87 27.09 14.78 -13.96
N THR A 88 27.84 13.70 -14.14
CA THR A 88 28.93 13.63 -15.15
C THR A 88 28.35 13.67 -16.56
N ASP A 89 29.16 14.16 -17.49
CA ASP A 89 28.81 14.22 -18.92
C ASP A 89 27.45 14.89 -19.25
N ASN A 90 27.13 15.98 -18.55
CA ASN A 90 25.85 16.70 -18.59
C ASN A 90 24.63 15.86 -18.17
N GLY A 91 24.83 14.85 -17.34
CA GLY A 91 23.76 14.03 -16.79
C GLY A 91 22.83 14.81 -15.85
N LYS A 92 21.67 14.22 -15.58
CA LYS A 92 20.56 14.83 -14.83
C LYS A 92 20.77 14.88 -13.33
N GLY A 93 21.70 14.06 -12.77
CA GLY A 93 22.00 14.01 -11.34
C GLY A 93 20.85 13.48 -10.49
N GLY A 94 20.13 12.45 -10.95
CA GLY A 94 18.96 11.89 -10.28
C GLY A 94 19.21 11.51 -8.82
N PHE A 95 20.34 10.88 -8.50
CA PHE A 95 20.68 10.51 -7.12
C PHE A 95 20.78 11.74 -6.21
N LYS A 96 21.46 12.78 -6.66
CA LYS A 96 21.60 14.01 -5.87
C LYS A 96 20.27 14.74 -5.71
N ARG A 97 19.50 14.82 -6.79
CA ARG A 97 18.21 15.53 -6.80
C ARG A 97 17.18 14.89 -5.88
N ILE A 98 17.07 13.56 -5.88
CA ILE A 98 16.07 12.88 -5.01
C ILE A 98 16.46 13.00 -3.54
N VAL A 99 17.74 12.83 -3.20
CA VAL A 99 18.24 12.96 -1.84
C VAL A 99 18.12 14.41 -1.33
N ALA A 100 18.26 15.41 -2.20
CA ALA A 100 18.08 16.82 -1.83
C ALA A 100 16.67 17.17 -1.34
N LEU A 101 15.65 16.35 -1.64
CA LEU A 101 14.31 16.53 -1.08
C LEU A 101 14.30 16.50 0.46
N LYS A 102 15.21 15.74 1.09
CA LYS A 102 15.38 15.68 2.56
C LYS A 102 15.78 17.03 3.18
N GLU A 103 16.36 17.93 2.42
CA GLU A 103 16.75 19.24 2.93
C GLU A 103 15.53 20.09 3.33
N LYS A 104 14.47 20.01 2.54
CA LYS A 104 13.20 20.71 2.77
C LYS A 104 12.18 19.85 3.54
N HIS A 105 12.24 18.53 3.39
CA HIS A 105 11.29 17.58 3.95
C HIS A 105 11.99 16.64 4.93
N LYS A 106 12.23 17.11 6.16
CA LYS A 106 13.04 16.42 7.18
C LYS A 106 12.47 15.09 7.66
N HIS A 107 11.19 14.83 7.42
CA HIS A 107 10.52 13.56 7.73
C HIS A 107 10.88 12.44 6.75
N LEU A 108 11.35 12.80 5.54
CA LEU A 108 11.65 11.82 4.50
C LEU A 108 12.92 11.02 4.81
N LYS A 109 12.83 9.71 4.50
CA LYS A 109 13.95 8.82 4.25
C LYS A 109 14.03 8.52 2.76
N VAL A 110 15.21 8.46 2.21
CA VAL A 110 15.43 8.18 0.78
C VAL A 110 16.39 7.02 0.64
N SER A 111 15.88 5.87 0.20
CA SER A 111 16.66 4.66 -0.08
C SER A 111 16.85 4.46 -1.59
N VAL A 112 17.84 3.67 -1.96
CA VAL A 112 18.03 3.21 -3.32
C VAL A 112 17.58 1.76 -3.46
N GLY A 113 16.78 1.44 -4.48
CA GLY A 113 16.37 0.08 -4.82
C GLY A 113 17.38 -0.57 -5.77
N ILE A 114 17.81 -1.80 -5.47
CA ILE A 114 18.68 -2.59 -6.35
C ILE A 114 17.96 -3.82 -6.87
N GLY A 115 18.11 -4.10 -8.16
CA GLY A 115 17.54 -5.28 -8.81
C GLY A 115 16.37 -4.96 -9.72
N GLY A 116 15.24 -5.58 -9.42
CA GLY A 116 14.02 -5.53 -10.23
C GLY A 116 14.01 -6.57 -11.35
N TRP A 117 12.84 -6.67 -11.98
CA TRP A 117 12.53 -7.74 -12.93
C TRP A 117 13.59 -7.94 -14.05
N ASN A 118 14.10 -6.84 -14.62
CA ASN A 118 15.01 -6.90 -15.77
C ASN A 118 16.43 -7.35 -15.43
N GLU A 119 16.84 -7.32 -14.16
CA GLU A 119 18.16 -7.75 -13.71
C GLU A 119 18.35 -9.27 -13.73
N GLY A 120 17.28 -10.05 -13.55
CA GLY A 120 17.33 -11.50 -13.40
C GLY A 120 18.06 -11.94 -12.13
N SER A 121 18.30 -13.23 -11.97
CA SER A 121 18.86 -13.80 -10.73
C SER A 121 20.29 -14.32 -10.85
N ALA A 122 20.79 -14.65 -12.03
CA ALA A 122 22.04 -15.38 -12.20
C ALA A 122 23.26 -14.71 -11.54
N LYS A 123 23.42 -13.39 -11.71
CA LYS A 123 24.54 -12.63 -11.11
C LYS A 123 24.38 -12.47 -9.60
N TYR A 124 23.15 -12.30 -9.11
CA TYR A 124 22.83 -12.23 -7.68
C TYR A 124 23.09 -13.59 -7.00
N SER A 125 22.67 -14.70 -7.62
CA SER A 125 22.93 -16.06 -7.15
C SER A 125 24.43 -16.33 -7.01
N LYS A 126 25.23 -15.94 -8.02
CA LYS A 126 26.68 -16.06 -7.97
C LYS A 126 27.30 -15.21 -6.86
N MET A 127 26.88 -13.95 -6.72
CA MET A 127 27.34 -13.04 -5.67
C MET A 127 26.98 -13.57 -4.28
N ALA A 128 25.72 -13.97 -4.08
CA ALA A 128 25.23 -14.42 -2.78
C ALA A 128 25.86 -15.76 -2.30
N ALA A 129 26.27 -16.62 -3.22
CA ALA A 129 26.88 -17.90 -2.89
C ALA A 129 28.31 -17.79 -2.33
N ASP A 130 29.08 -16.78 -2.71
CA ASP A 130 30.50 -16.65 -2.32
C ASP A 130 30.68 -15.54 -1.27
N PRO A 131 31.20 -15.86 -0.05
CA PRO A 131 31.44 -14.87 1.00
C PRO A 131 32.35 -13.72 0.57
N LYS A 132 33.32 -13.96 -0.33
CA LYS A 132 34.21 -12.91 -0.84
C LYS A 132 33.44 -11.95 -1.74
N LEU A 133 32.57 -12.46 -2.60
CA LEU A 133 31.75 -11.65 -3.49
C LEU A 133 30.71 -10.86 -2.70
N ARG A 134 30.05 -11.46 -1.69
CA ARG A 134 29.17 -10.75 -0.77
C ARG A 134 29.90 -9.58 -0.08
N ASN A 135 31.14 -9.80 0.42
CA ASN A 135 31.90 -8.74 1.05
C ASN A 135 32.25 -7.60 0.07
N ILE A 136 32.60 -7.92 -1.20
CA ILE A 136 32.82 -6.91 -2.24
C ILE A 136 31.53 -6.10 -2.48
N PHE A 137 30.40 -6.79 -2.63
CA PHE A 137 29.09 -6.16 -2.82
C PHE A 137 28.75 -5.23 -1.65
N ILE A 138 28.77 -5.74 -0.42
CA ILE A 138 28.41 -4.99 0.79
C ILE A 138 29.26 -3.73 0.97
N ARG A 139 30.58 -3.85 0.80
CA ARG A 139 31.47 -2.66 0.83
C ARG A 139 31.14 -1.66 -0.25
N SER A 140 30.80 -2.11 -1.45
CA SER A 140 30.44 -1.21 -2.53
C SER A 140 29.11 -0.51 -2.26
N VAL A 141 28.14 -1.20 -1.62
CA VAL A 141 26.87 -0.61 -1.18
C VAL A 141 27.12 0.45 -0.12
N MET A 142 27.91 0.15 0.93
CA MET A 142 28.25 1.13 1.97
C MET A 142 28.83 2.41 1.38
N ASN A 143 29.85 2.28 0.51
CA ASN A 143 30.46 3.42 -0.16
C ASN A 143 29.46 4.19 -1.04
N PHE A 144 28.53 3.48 -1.68
CA PHE A 144 27.51 4.09 -2.53
C PHE A 144 26.50 4.91 -1.69
N LEU A 145 25.98 4.33 -0.59
CA LEU A 145 25.05 5.01 0.29
C LEU A 145 25.66 6.28 0.91
N GLU A 146 26.91 6.20 1.36
CA GLU A 146 27.64 7.36 1.89
C GLU A 146 27.90 8.44 0.84
N ALA A 147 28.38 8.05 -0.35
CA ALA A 147 28.74 8.98 -1.43
C ALA A 147 27.53 9.77 -1.92
N TYR A 148 26.38 9.11 -2.07
CA TYR A 148 25.15 9.74 -2.56
C TYR A 148 24.18 10.16 -1.45
N LYS A 149 24.53 9.90 -0.16
CA LYS A 149 23.73 10.27 1.02
C LYS A 149 22.34 9.63 1.05
N PHE A 150 22.22 8.41 0.57
CA PHE A 150 21.02 7.61 0.76
C PHE A 150 20.90 7.13 2.21
N ASP A 151 19.66 6.91 2.68
CA ASP A 151 19.36 6.44 4.03
C ASP A 151 19.33 4.90 4.13
N GLY A 152 19.39 4.18 3.00
CA GLY A 152 19.35 2.72 3.01
C GLY A 152 19.29 2.08 1.63
N LEU A 153 19.21 0.76 1.65
CA LEU A 153 19.08 -0.11 0.48
C LEU A 153 17.76 -0.88 0.55
N ASP A 154 17.04 -0.89 -0.58
CA ASP A 154 15.90 -1.76 -0.80
C ASP A 154 16.28 -2.89 -1.76
N LEU A 155 16.24 -4.13 -1.28
CA LEU A 155 16.69 -5.31 -2.02
C LEU A 155 15.55 -5.93 -2.81
N ASN A 156 15.56 -5.71 -4.13
CA ASN A 156 14.58 -6.24 -5.08
C ASN A 156 15.20 -7.34 -5.94
N TRP A 157 15.67 -8.42 -5.32
CA TRP A 157 16.13 -9.59 -6.06
C TRP A 157 14.92 -10.42 -6.49
N ASP A 158 14.56 -10.34 -7.78
CA ASP A 158 13.38 -10.96 -8.40
C ASP A 158 13.74 -12.21 -9.21
N TYR A 159 13.87 -13.46 -8.63
CA TYR A 159 13.75 -13.81 -7.20
C TYR A 159 14.85 -14.82 -6.85
N PRO A 160 15.30 -14.92 -5.59
CA PRO A 160 16.15 -16.04 -5.17
C PRO A 160 15.54 -17.37 -5.62
N THR A 161 16.37 -18.33 -6.00
CA THR A 161 15.98 -19.66 -6.51
C THR A 161 15.33 -19.72 -7.90
N GLN A 162 14.88 -18.59 -8.43
CA GLN A 162 14.15 -18.51 -9.71
C GLN A 162 14.91 -17.67 -10.75
N ARG A 163 14.46 -17.70 -12.01
CA ARG A 163 14.94 -16.82 -13.10
C ARG A 163 16.46 -16.82 -13.29
N GLY A 164 17.09 -17.99 -13.24
CA GLY A 164 18.55 -18.18 -13.28
C GLY A 164 19.22 -18.32 -11.92
N GLY A 165 18.45 -18.24 -10.85
CA GLY A 165 18.85 -18.58 -9.49
C GLY A 165 18.95 -20.09 -9.25
N LYS A 166 19.46 -20.49 -8.09
CA LYS A 166 19.67 -21.86 -7.66
C LYS A 166 18.93 -22.15 -6.37
N PRO A 167 18.56 -23.42 -6.07
CA PRO A 167 17.86 -23.78 -4.83
C PRO A 167 18.59 -23.31 -3.55
N GLU A 168 19.93 -23.26 -3.58
CA GLU A 168 20.76 -22.80 -2.48
C GLU A 168 20.61 -21.30 -2.19
N ASP A 169 20.04 -20.54 -3.12
CA ASP A 169 19.87 -19.09 -2.96
C ASP A 169 18.92 -18.74 -1.81
N ARG A 170 17.98 -19.62 -1.45
CA ARG A 170 17.16 -19.45 -0.25
C ARG A 170 18.02 -19.28 1.01
N LYS A 171 19.09 -20.08 1.14
CA LYS A 171 20.05 -19.96 2.24
C LYS A 171 21.05 -18.82 2.03
N ASN A 172 21.52 -18.63 0.80
CA ASN A 172 22.49 -17.59 0.46
C ASN A 172 21.89 -16.19 0.64
N TYR A 173 20.58 -16.04 0.39
CA TYR A 173 19.84 -14.81 0.67
C TYR A 173 19.87 -14.45 2.16
N VAL A 174 19.69 -15.44 3.05
CA VAL A 174 19.83 -15.23 4.51
C VAL A 174 21.23 -14.74 4.89
N HIS A 175 22.27 -15.33 4.29
CA HIS A 175 23.64 -14.85 4.53
C HIS A 175 23.81 -13.41 4.06
N LEU A 176 23.29 -13.07 2.88
CA LEU A 176 23.39 -11.74 2.32
C LEU A 176 22.68 -10.68 3.21
N ILE A 177 21.40 -10.91 3.57
CA ILE A 177 20.64 -9.95 4.38
C ILE A 177 21.21 -9.81 5.79
N ARG A 178 21.71 -10.90 6.39
CA ARG A 178 22.40 -10.85 7.69
C ARG A 178 23.64 -9.97 7.61
N GLU A 179 24.54 -10.25 6.66
CA GLU A 179 25.81 -9.53 6.53
C GLU A 179 25.60 -8.05 6.15
N LEU A 180 24.53 -7.73 5.37
CA LEU A 180 24.09 -6.36 5.10
C LEU A 180 23.58 -5.69 6.38
N SER A 181 22.70 -6.35 7.14
CA SER A 181 22.14 -5.83 8.40
C SER A 181 23.24 -5.51 9.41
N GLU A 182 24.20 -6.44 9.61
CA GLU A 182 25.37 -6.24 10.48
C GLU A 182 26.24 -5.07 10.03
N ALA A 183 26.42 -4.88 8.72
CA ALA A 183 27.20 -3.76 8.17
C ALA A 183 26.49 -2.41 8.29
N PHE A 184 25.15 -2.39 8.22
CA PHE A 184 24.33 -1.17 8.23
C PHE A 184 24.09 -0.63 9.64
N GLU A 185 23.98 -1.52 10.63
CA GLU A 185 23.65 -1.17 12.02
C GLU A 185 24.49 0.00 12.59
N PRO A 186 25.85 0.03 12.47
CA PRO A 186 26.65 1.12 13.02
C PRO A 186 26.40 2.49 12.36
N TYR A 187 25.84 2.50 11.16
CA TYR A 187 25.59 3.70 10.35
C TYR A 187 24.12 4.14 10.39
N GLY A 188 23.24 3.31 10.92
CA GLY A 188 21.81 3.56 10.95
C GLY A 188 21.17 3.54 9.56
N PHE A 189 21.76 2.81 8.60
CA PHE A 189 21.16 2.61 7.29
C PHE A 189 20.02 1.62 7.35
N LEU A 190 18.96 1.87 6.57
CA LEU A 190 17.82 0.99 6.45
C LEU A 190 18.13 -0.16 5.48
N LEU A 191 17.74 -1.37 5.86
CA LEU A 191 17.72 -2.54 4.99
C LEU A 191 16.29 -3.03 4.82
N THR A 192 15.75 -2.87 3.61
CA THR A 192 14.40 -3.31 3.25
C THR A 192 14.44 -4.26 2.06
N ALA A 193 13.36 -4.97 1.82
CA ALA A 193 13.24 -5.82 0.65
C ALA A 193 11.79 -5.94 0.19
N ALA A 194 11.59 -6.09 -1.13
CA ALA A 194 10.32 -6.44 -1.72
C ALA A 194 10.21 -7.98 -1.81
N LEU A 195 9.10 -8.52 -1.27
CA LEU A 195 8.84 -9.95 -1.24
C LEU A 195 7.67 -10.30 -2.16
N ARG A 196 7.86 -11.34 -2.97
CA ARG A 196 6.82 -11.85 -3.87
C ARG A 196 5.66 -12.44 -3.06
N PRO A 197 4.39 -12.22 -3.46
CA PRO A 197 3.24 -12.88 -2.86
C PRO A 197 3.12 -14.32 -3.40
N GLY A 198 2.34 -15.15 -2.70
CA GLY A 198 2.05 -16.52 -3.10
C GLY A 198 2.82 -17.57 -2.31
N LYS A 199 2.08 -18.62 -1.88
CA LYS A 199 2.60 -19.67 -1.01
C LYS A 199 3.77 -20.43 -1.64
N ASP A 200 3.61 -20.91 -2.86
CA ASP A 200 4.59 -21.80 -3.51
C ASP A 200 5.92 -21.08 -3.76
N ASP A 201 5.85 -19.79 -4.04
CA ASP A 201 7.03 -18.95 -4.18
C ASP A 201 7.68 -18.67 -2.81
N MET A 202 6.91 -18.32 -1.80
CA MET A 202 7.44 -18.01 -0.47
C MET A 202 8.12 -19.22 0.19
N ASP A 203 7.54 -20.41 0.06
CA ASP A 203 8.13 -21.63 0.62
C ASP A 203 9.50 -21.99 0.01
N THR A 204 9.67 -21.72 -1.28
CA THR A 204 10.89 -22.08 -2.02
C THR A 204 11.94 -20.97 -2.03
N VAL A 205 11.50 -19.71 -1.99
CA VAL A 205 12.36 -18.53 -2.19
C VAL A 205 12.94 -18.00 -0.88
N TYR A 206 12.12 -17.89 0.19
CA TYR A 206 12.51 -17.17 1.40
C TYR A 206 12.55 -18.07 2.64
N ASP A 207 13.48 -17.79 3.53
CA ASP A 207 13.42 -18.18 4.94
C ASP A 207 12.76 -17.03 5.73
N LEU A 208 11.44 -17.14 5.90
CA LEU A 208 10.62 -16.05 6.45
C LEU A 208 11.04 -15.63 7.87
N THR A 209 11.54 -16.58 8.69
CA THR A 209 12.01 -16.29 10.06
C THR A 209 13.20 -15.35 10.04
N HIS A 210 14.21 -15.64 9.20
CA HIS A 210 15.42 -14.82 9.09
C HIS A 210 15.14 -13.50 8.37
N VAL A 211 14.26 -13.51 7.35
CA VAL A 211 13.80 -12.29 6.67
C VAL A 211 13.15 -11.33 7.68
N ASN A 212 12.23 -11.84 8.52
CA ASN A 212 11.59 -11.04 9.57
C ASN A 212 12.58 -10.50 10.63
N TYR A 213 13.67 -11.22 10.87
CA TYR A 213 14.67 -10.82 11.86
C TYR A 213 15.60 -9.70 11.34
N TYR A 214 16.19 -9.87 10.15
CA TYR A 214 17.27 -9.02 9.65
C TYR A 214 16.79 -7.77 8.90
N LEU A 215 15.58 -7.75 8.32
CA LEU A 215 15.07 -6.57 7.64
C LEU A 215 14.42 -5.60 8.63
N ASP A 216 14.56 -4.30 8.39
CA ASP A 216 13.84 -3.25 9.12
C ASP A 216 12.35 -3.34 8.85
N PHE A 217 11.96 -3.45 7.60
CA PHE A 217 10.61 -3.79 7.15
C PHE A 217 10.62 -4.48 5.77
N MET A 218 9.51 -5.14 5.45
CA MET A 218 9.33 -5.91 4.22
C MET A 218 8.16 -5.36 3.41
N ILE A 219 8.39 -5.05 2.15
CA ILE A 219 7.33 -4.70 1.22
C ILE A 219 6.74 -6.00 0.66
N ILE A 220 5.49 -6.29 0.98
CA ILE A 220 4.78 -7.44 0.42
C ILE A 220 4.11 -6.97 -0.86
N MET A 221 4.54 -7.51 -2.01
CA MET A 221 4.03 -7.12 -3.34
C MET A 221 2.65 -7.73 -3.60
N THR A 222 1.62 -7.26 -2.88
CA THR A 222 0.24 -7.75 -2.92
C THR A 222 -0.50 -7.31 -4.19
N TYR A 223 0.11 -7.57 -5.33
CA TYR A 223 -0.37 -7.31 -6.69
C TYR A 223 0.26 -8.31 -7.68
N ASP A 224 -0.11 -8.25 -8.94
CA ASP A 224 0.31 -9.20 -9.99
C ASP A 224 -0.12 -10.64 -9.70
N TYR A 225 -1.26 -10.81 -9.02
CA TYR A 225 -1.82 -12.12 -8.79
C TYR A 225 -2.34 -12.74 -10.08
N HIS A 226 -2.95 -11.92 -10.96
CA HIS A 226 -3.46 -12.31 -12.27
C HIS A 226 -3.08 -11.30 -13.34
N GLY A 227 -2.91 -11.79 -14.56
CA GLY A 227 -2.61 -11.01 -15.74
C GLY A 227 -2.93 -11.78 -17.01
N ALA A 228 -2.71 -11.18 -18.17
CA ALA A 228 -3.00 -11.82 -19.45
C ALA A 228 -2.28 -13.16 -19.65
N TRP A 229 -1.17 -13.38 -18.97
CA TRP A 229 -0.42 -14.66 -18.98
C TRP A 229 -1.24 -15.88 -18.52
N ASP A 230 -2.31 -15.68 -17.75
CA ASP A 230 -3.21 -16.76 -17.31
C ASP A 230 -4.15 -17.23 -18.44
N GLY A 231 -4.29 -16.45 -19.53
CA GLY A 231 -5.21 -16.73 -20.63
C GLY A 231 -6.69 -16.56 -20.30
N VAL A 232 -7.00 -16.05 -19.10
CA VAL A 232 -8.34 -15.70 -18.61
C VAL A 232 -8.29 -14.37 -17.88
N VAL A 233 -9.42 -13.68 -17.77
CA VAL A 233 -9.51 -12.45 -16.98
C VAL A 233 -9.36 -12.75 -15.49
N GLY A 234 -8.63 -11.91 -14.79
CA GLY A 234 -8.44 -12.01 -13.34
C GLY A 234 -8.10 -10.66 -12.72
N ALA A 235 -8.27 -10.53 -11.42
CA ALA A 235 -7.96 -9.31 -10.69
C ALA A 235 -6.44 -9.16 -10.45
N ASN A 236 -5.89 -7.97 -10.74
CA ASN A 236 -4.49 -7.64 -10.46
C ASN A 236 -4.14 -7.82 -8.97
N ALA A 237 -4.99 -7.31 -8.09
CA ALA A 237 -4.75 -7.30 -6.65
C ALA A 237 -6.05 -7.61 -5.86
N PRO A 238 -6.62 -8.82 -5.96
CA PRO A 238 -7.87 -9.17 -5.31
C PRO A 238 -7.71 -9.28 -3.79
N ILE A 239 -8.64 -8.70 -3.01
CA ILE A 239 -8.64 -8.91 -1.56
C ILE A 239 -8.93 -10.39 -1.26
N ARG A 240 -9.93 -10.99 -1.91
CA ARG A 240 -10.30 -12.41 -1.78
C ARG A 240 -10.06 -13.15 -3.09
N GLY A 241 -9.79 -14.42 -2.99
CA GLY A 241 -9.65 -15.28 -4.17
C GLY A 241 -10.92 -15.31 -5.01
N GLN A 242 -10.79 -15.53 -6.31
CA GLN A 242 -11.91 -15.58 -7.26
C GLN A 242 -12.87 -16.75 -6.96
N HIS A 243 -12.35 -17.81 -6.33
CA HIS A 243 -13.11 -18.95 -5.82
C HIS A 243 -12.51 -19.43 -4.51
N LYS A 244 -13.20 -20.34 -3.80
CA LYS A 244 -12.86 -20.75 -2.42
C LYS A 244 -11.43 -21.27 -2.24
N ASP A 245 -10.91 -21.98 -3.24
CA ASP A 245 -9.58 -22.61 -3.17
C ASP A 245 -8.49 -21.78 -3.90
N ASP A 246 -8.82 -20.56 -4.29
CA ASP A 246 -7.87 -19.67 -4.97
C ASP A 246 -6.88 -19.08 -3.96
N ILE A 247 -5.61 -19.44 -4.15
CA ILE A 247 -4.48 -18.98 -3.34
C ILE A 247 -3.87 -17.66 -3.82
N TYR A 248 -4.31 -17.19 -4.98
CA TYR A 248 -3.80 -15.96 -5.60
C TYR A 248 -4.62 -14.73 -5.16
N SER A 249 -4.54 -14.44 -3.86
CA SER A 249 -5.23 -13.28 -3.26
C SER A 249 -4.43 -12.69 -2.10
N ILE A 250 -4.75 -11.44 -1.80
CA ILE A 250 -4.20 -10.71 -0.66
C ILE A 250 -4.51 -11.45 0.65
N GLU A 251 -5.76 -11.89 0.83
CA GLU A 251 -6.18 -12.58 2.05
C GLU A 251 -5.40 -13.85 2.30
N TYR A 252 -5.21 -14.67 1.27
CA TYR A 252 -4.42 -15.89 1.39
C TYR A 252 -2.95 -15.57 1.74
N THR A 253 -2.33 -14.65 1.00
CA THR A 253 -0.94 -14.22 1.22
C THR A 253 -0.72 -13.70 2.64
N VAL A 254 -1.59 -12.81 3.10
CA VAL A 254 -1.47 -12.20 4.43
C VAL A 254 -1.64 -13.24 5.54
N ASN A 255 -2.68 -14.08 5.44
CA ASN A 255 -2.88 -15.17 6.41
C ASN A 255 -1.71 -16.15 6.43
N TYR A 256 -1.14 -16.47 5.26
CA TYR A 256 0.04 -17.31 5.15
C TYR A 256 1.24 -16.70 5.91
N LEU A 257 1.56 -15.43 5.67
CA LEU A 257 2.68 -14.73 6.33
C LEU A 257 2.49 -14.63 7.86
N LEU A 258 1.28 -14.30 8.31
CA LEU A 258 0.96 -14.21 9.74
C LEU A 258 1.10 -15.58 10.42
N ASN A 259 0.63 -16.66 9.78
CA ASN A 259 0.77 -18.02 10.28
C ASN A 259 2.23 -18.51 10.35
N HIS A 260 3.12 -17.93 9.55
CA HIS A 260 4.57 -18.18 9.60
C HIS A 260 5.31 -17.24 10.55
N GLY A 261 4.59 -16.45 11.34
CA GLY A 261 5.16 -15.65 12.43
C GLY A 261 5.82 -14.35 12.00
N LEU A 262 5.52 -13.83 10.80
CA LEU A 262 5.97 -12.50 10.44
C LEU A 262 5.31 -11.44 11.33
N THR A 263 6.10 -10.46 11.72
CA THR A 263 5.67 -9.35 12.57
C THR A 263 4.86 -8.35 11.75
N PRO A 264 3.56 -8.17 11.99
CA PRO A 264 2.72 -7.28 11.19
C PRO A 264 3.26 -5.85 11.09
N SER A 265 3.80 -5.32 12.19
CA SER A 265 4.37 -3.96 12.22
C SER A 265 5.64 -3.79 11.35
N LYS A 266 6.28 -4.88 10.94
CA LYS A 266 7.38 -4.89 9.96
C LYS A 266 6.92 -5.13 8.52
N MET A 267 5.66 -5.47 8.30
CA MET A 267 5.10 -5.67 6.96
C MET A 267 4.54 -4.36 6.41
N VAL A 268 4.93 -4.02 5.21
CA VAL A 268 4.46 -2.88 4.41
C VAL A 268 3.62 -3.43 3.25
N PHE A 269 2.35 -3.04 3.21
CA PHE A 269 1.38 -3.57 2.28
C PHE A 269 1.52 -2.92 0.90
N GLY A 270 1.75 -3.72 -0.14
CA GLY A 270 1.92 -3.23 -1.52
C GLY A 270 0.60 -2.84 -2.17
N LEU A 271 0.56 -1.67 -2.77
CA LEU A 271 -0.59 -1.14 -3.49
C LEU A 271 -0.19 -0.79 -4.92
N PRO A 272 -0.86 -1.37 -5.94
CA PRO A 272 -0.57 -1.04 -7.34
C PRO A 272 -1.24 0.28 -7.72
N MET A 273 -0.47 1.18 -8.34
CA MET A 273 -0.99 2.39 -8.97
C MET A 273 -1.14 2.17 -10.48
N TYR A 274 -1.56 0.96 -10.87
CA TYR A 274 -1.67 0.50 -12.27
C TYR A 274 -2.69 -0.64 -12.38
N GLY A 275 -3.08 -0.93 -13.60
CA GLY A 275 -3.93 -2.06 -13.95
C GLY A 275 -3.26 -3.06 -14.89
N ARG A 276 -3.84 -4.27 -14.94
CA ARG A 276 -3.51 -5.31 -15.90
C ARG A 276 -4.50 -5.30 -17.06
N THR A 277 -3.97 -5.28 -18.29
CA THR A 277 -4.76 -5.20 -19.51
C THR A 277 -4.87 -6.57 -20.18
N TYR A 278 -6.04 -6.82 -20.78
CA TYR A 278 -6.36 -8.06 -21.46
C TYR A 278 -7.04 -7.77 -22.81
N SER A 279 -6.82 -8.64 -23.78
CA SER A 279 -7.56 -8.62 -25.05
C SER A 279 -8.40 -9.89 -25.15
N PHE A 280 -9.69 -9.76 -25.42
CA PHE A 280 -10.57 -10.91 -25.61
C PHE A 280 -10.18 -11.72 -26.85
N ASN A 281 -10.43 -13.02 -26.82
CA ASN A 281 -10.23 -13.89 -27.98
C ASN A 281 -11.27 -13.63 -29.09
N THR A 282 -12.47 -13.18 -28.68
CA THR A 282 -13.61 -12.86 -29.57
C THR A 282 -14.24 -11.56 -29.14
N ARG A 283 -14.78 -10.79 -30.09
CA ARG A 283 -15.55 -9.57 -29.80
C ARG A 283 -16.90 -9.87 -29.18
N GLY A 284 -17.45 -8.91 -28.44
CA GLY A 284 -18.82 -8.95 -27.94
C GLY A 284 -19.04 -9.96 -26.80
N VAL A 285 -18.02 -10.23 -25.99
CA VAL A 285 -18.18 -11.01 -24.75
C VAL A 285 -19.17 -10.30 -23.84
N LYS A 286 -20.30 -10.95 -23.51
CA LYS A 286 -21.36 -10.32 -22.69
C LYS A 286 -21.09 -10.44 -21.21
N ASP A 287 -20.87 -11.64 -20.74
CA ASP A 287 -20.70 -11.95 -19.33
C ASP A 287 -19.24 -12.14 -19.01
N ILE A 288 -18.76 -11.43 -17.99
CA ILE A 288 -17.39 -11.53 -17.49
C ILE A 288 -17.42 -12.36 -16.21
N ILE A 289 -16.69 -13.47 -16.23
CA ILE A 289 -16.48 -14.31 -15.06
C ILE A 289 -14.97 -14.41 -14.84
N PHE A 290 -14.49 -13.88 -13.72
CA PHE A 290 -13.09 -13.91 -13.34
C PHE A 290 -12.64 -15.38 -13.16
N GLY A 291 -11.48 -15.72 -13.71
CA GLY A 291 -10.96 -17.08 -13.73
C GLY A 291 -11.52 -17.96 -14.86
N GLU A 292 -12.53 -17.53 -15.62
CA GLU A 292 -13.17 -18.34 -16.66
C GLU A 292 -13.20 -17.66 -18.04
N THR A 293 -13.48 -16.34 -18.09
CA THR A 293 -13.59 -15.62 -19.37
C THR A 293 -12.23 -15.57 -20.07
N THR A 294 -12.12 -16.22 -21.22
CA THR A 294 -10.86 -16.43 -21.94
C THR A 294 -10.36 -15.19 -22.66
N THR A 295 -9.06 -15.00 -22.62
CA THR A 295 -8.32 -13.90 -23.26
C THR A 295 -7.11 -14.40 -24.03
N LYS A 296 -6.48 -13.51 -24.81
CA LYS A 296 -5.12 -13.74 -25.30
C LYS A 296 -4.15 -13.73 -24.11
N THR A 297 -3.05 -14.45 -24.25
CA THR A 297 -2.01 -14.54 -23.21
C THR A 297 -1.09 -13.31 -23.16
N THR A 298 -1.34 -12.32 -24.03
CA THR A 298 -0.65 -11.04 -24.05
C THR A 298 -1.68 -9.94 -23.97
N GLY A 299 -1.53 -9.02 -23.03
CA GLY A 299 -2.35 -7.81 -22.92
C GLY A 299 -1.90 -6.72 -23.90
N PHE A 300 -2.62 -5.61 -23.92
CA PHE A 300 -2.25 -4.45 -24.74
C PHE A 300 -1.50 -3.39 -23.92
N GLN A 301 -0.85 -2.47 -24.63
CA GLN A 301 -0.06 -1.39 -24.02
C GLN A 301 -0.90 -0.15 -23.72
N GLY A 302 -0.62 0.49 -22.59
CA GLY A 302 -1.07 1.86 -22.35
C GLY A 302 -0.39 2.90 -23.24
N PRO A 303 -1.01 4.06 -23.49
CA PRO A 303 -0.46 5.11 -24.35
C PRO A 303 0.85 5.73 -23.82
N PHE A 304 1.09 5.71 -22.51
CA PHE A 304 2.30 6.26 -21.89
C PHE A 304 3.27 5.19 -21.42
N SER A 305 2.76 4.15 -20.78
CA SER A 305 3.58 3.06 -20.21
C SER A 305 4.28 2.23 -21.28
N LYS A 306 3.66 2.00 -22.43
CA LYS A 306 4.19 1.23 -23.57
C LYS A 306 4.69 -0.17 -23.19
N GLU A 307 4.04 -0.80 -22.21
CA GLU A 307 4.34 -2.14 -21.72
C GLU A 307 3.14 -3.07 -21.93
N ASP A 308 3.37 -4.26 -22.53
CA ASP A 308 2.31 -5.24 -22.77
C ASP A 308 1.69 -5.73 -21.46
N GLY A 309 0.37 -5.70 -21.37
CA GLY A 309 -0.35 -6.15 -20.19
C GLY A 309 -0.31 -5.19 -18.99
N PHE A 310 0.17 -3.97 -19.19
CA PHE A 310 0.30 -2.95 -18.14
C PHE A 310 -0.27 -1.59 -18.57
N MET A 311 -0.99 -0.93 -17.68
CA MET A 311 -1.49 0.43 -17.90
C MET A 311 -1.52 1.20 -16.57
N GLY A 312 -0.86 2.37 -16.51
CA GLY A 312 -0.85 3.21 -15.31
C GLY A 312 -2.25 3.72 -14.95
N TYR A 313 -2.51 3.98 -13.68
CA TYR A 313 -3.78 4.57 -13.25
C TYR A 313 -4.02 5.93 -13.93
N ASN A 314 -2.96 6.73 -14.10
CA ASN A 314 -3.02 8.00 -14.84
C ASN A 314 -3.45 7.85 -16.32
N GLU A 315 -3.30 6.66 -16.90
CA GLU A 315 -3.77 6.36 -18.25
C GLU A 315 -5.21 5.85 -18.21
N ILE A 316 -5.51 4.95 -17.26
CA ILE A 316 -6.84 4.34 -17.09
C ILE A 316 -7.89 5.40 -16.76
N CYS A 317 -7.59 6.33 -15.85
CA CYS A 317 -8.54 7.35 -15.46
C CYS A 317 -8.84 8.36 -16.59
N LEU A 318 -7.87 8.62 -17.49
CA LEU A 318 -8.11 9.43 -18.69
C LEU A 318 -9.08 8.73 -19.66
N GLU A 319 -9.01 7.39 -19.79
CA GLU A 319 -9.99 6.63 -20.56
C GLU A 319 -11.38 6.68 -19.91
N ILE A 320 -11.46 6.64 -18.59
CA ILE A 320 -12.72 6.72 -17.82
C ILE A 320 -13.36 8.11 -17.97
N THR A 321 -12.59 9.18 -17.93
CA THR A 321 -13.08 10.56 -18.02
C THR A 321 -13.37 10.99 -19.47
N ASN A 322 -12.82 10.27 -20.44
CA ASN A 322 -13.03 10.55 -21.87
C ASN A 322 -14.45 10.20 -22.29
N LYS A 323 -15.30 11.20 -22.52
CA LYS A 323 -16.70 11.02 -22.95
C LYS A 323 -16.85 10.29 -24.30
N SER A 324 -15.81 10.18 -25.08
CA SER A 324 -15.77 9.45 -26.36
C SER A 324 -15.26 8.02 -26.20
N SER A 325 -14.84 7.63 -25.01
CA SER A 325 -14.38 6.27 -24.71
C SER A 325 -15.54 5.27 -24.83
N LEU A 326 -15.21 4.09 -25.32
CA LEU A 326 -16.15 2.96 -25.39
C LEU A 326 -16.11 2.09 -24.12
N TYR A 327 -15.21 2.38 -23.20
CA TYR A 327 -15.10 1.64 -21.95
C TYR A 327 -16.28 1.88 -21.03
N THR A 328 -16.80 0.78 -20.46
CA THR A 328 -17.78 0.80 -19.38
C THR A 328 -17.14 0.43 -18.06
N GLN A 329 -17.55 1.11 -16.99
CA GLN A 329 -17.00 0.90 -15.64
C GLN A 329 -17.83 -0.13 -14.89
N HIS A 330 -17.15 -1.01 -14.16
CA HIS A 330 -17.75 -2.09 -13.40
C HIS A 330 -17.00 -2.28 -12.06
N TRP A 331 -17.67 -2.98 -11.15
CA TRP A 331 -17.12 -3.37 -9.87
C TRP A 331 -17.38 -4.86 -9.61
N GLU A 332 -16.33 -5.62 -9.33
CA GLU A 332 -16.44 -7.00 -8.89
C GLU A 332 -16.43 -7.02 -7.35
N GLU A 333 -17.59 -7.40 -6.77
CA GLU A 333 -17.86 -7.22 -5.33
C GLU A 333 -17.05 -8.18 -4.45
N HIS A 334 -16.89 -9.44 -4.88
CA HIS A 334 -16.23 -10.46 -4.07
C HIS A 334 -14.73 -10.19 -3.88
N THR A 335 -14.04 -9.85 -4.94
CA THR A 335 -12.60 -9.51 -4.92
C THR A 335 -12.34 -8.05 -4.56
N SER A 336 -13.37 -7.21 -4.51
CA SER A 336 -13.31 -5.74 -4.33
C SER A 336 -12.46 -5.08 -5.43
N THR A 337 -12.69 -5.44 -6.68
CA THR A 337 -11.89 -5.01 -7.81
C THR A 337 -12.68 -4.17 -8.81
N PRO A 338 -12.27 -2.93 -9.10
CA PRO A 338 -12.79 -2.18 -10.23
C PRO A 338 -12.22 -2.73 -11.54
N TYR A 339 -13.05 -2.71 -12.59
CA TYR A 339 -12.58 -3.00 -13.94
C TYR A 339 -13.32 -2.16 -14.97
N ILE A 340 -12.66 -1.93 -16.10
CA ILE A 340 -13.29 -1.33 -17.27
C ILE A 340 -13.17 -2.27 -18.47
N ARG A 341 -14.14 -2.20 -19.39
CA ARG A 341 -14.14 -3.03 -20.58
C ARG A 341 -14.84 -2.34 -21.74
N ASP A 342 -14.44 -2.73 -22.94
CA ASP A 342 -15.18 -2.55 -24.20
C ASP A 342 -15.46 -3.92 -24.87
N ASP A 343 -15.73 -3.93 -26.18
CA ASP A 343 -15.99 -5.18 -26.92
C ASP A 343 -14.75 -6.04 -27.18
N GLU A 344 -13.54 -5.49 -27.05
CA GLU A 344 -12.27 -6.15 -27.38
C GLU A 344 -11.31 -6.22 -26.21
N HIS A 345 -11.43 -5.31 -25.23
CA HIS A 345 -10.45 -5.09 -24.20
C HIS A 345 -11.06 -5.14 -22.80
N PHE A 346 -10.21 -5.50 -21.85
CA PHE A 346 -10.55 -5.56 -20.44
C PHE A 346 -9.38 -5.09 -19.60
N ILE A 347 -9.61 -4.30 -18.56
CA ILE A 347 -8.59 -3.79 -17.65
C ILE A 347 -9.08 -3.95 -16.22
N THR A 348 -8.33 -4.69 -15.39
CA THR A 348 -8.48 -4.67 -13.92
C THR A 348 -7.49 -3.70 -13.33
N TYR A 349 -7.89 -2.94 -12.33
CA TYR A 349 -7.04 -1.90 -11.75
C TYR A 349 -7.43 -1.63 -10.29
N ASP A 350 -6.81 -0.63 -9.68
CA ASP A 350 -7.23 -0.09 -8.40
C ASP A 350 -7.67 1.36 -8.54
N ASN A 351 -8.78 1.68 -7.90
CA ASN A 351 -9.31 3.03 -7.79
C ASN A 351 -9.34 3.48 -6.31
N PRO A 352 -9.68 4.72 -5.98
CA PRO A 352 -9.78 5.20 -4.61
C PRO A 352 -10.62 4.29 -3.69
N ARG A 353 -11.75 3.73 -4.17
CA ARG A 353 -12.59 2.82 -3.38
C ARG A 353 -11.85 1.51 -3.02
N SER A 354 -11.23 0.85 -3.99
CA SER A 354 -10.50 -0.39 -3.75
C SER A 354 -9.25 -0.17 -2.89
N ILE A 355 -8.54 0.95 -3.07
CA ILE A 355 -7.42 1.35 -2.22
C ILE A 355 -7.88 1.56 -0.77
N ALA A 356 -8.97 2.29 -0.54
CA ALA A 356 -9.51 2.48 0.81
C ALA A 356 -9.86 1.15 1.49
N ASN A 357 -10.45 0.19 0.76
CA ASN A 357 -10.75 -1.15 1.28
C ASN A 357 -9.50 -1.95 1.62
N LYS A 358 -8.47 -1.91 0.78
CA LYS A 358 -7.19 -2.58 1.00
C LYS A 358 -6.44 -1.99 2.21
N VAL A 359 -6.44 -0.66 2.33
CA VAL A 359 -5.86 0.01 3.49
C VAL A 359 -6.57 -0.42 4.77
N LYS A 360 -7.90 -0.41 4.79
CA LYS A 360 -8.66 -0.89 5.96
C LYS A 360 -8.32 -2.34 6.30
N TYR A 361 -8.26 -3.22 5.29
CA TYR A 361 -7.92 -4.63 5.44
C TYR A 361 -6.56 -4.82 6.14
N ALA A 362 -5.53 -4.09 5.70
CA ALA A 362 -4.18 -4.15 6.27
C ALA A 362 -4.09 -3.51 7.67
N MET A 363 -4.79 -2.38 7.90
CA MET A 363 -4.86 -1.72 9.20
C MET A 363 -5.47 -2.63 10.27
N ASP A 364 -6.54 -3.37 9.94
CA ASP A 364 -7.17 -4.33 10.85
C ASP A 364 -6.26 -5.49 11.23
N ARG A 365 -5.23 -5.76 10.42
CA ARG A 365 -4.22 -6.82 10.65
C ARG A 365 -2.91 -6.31 11.23
N GLY A 366 -2.84 -5.01 11.55
CA GLY A 366 -1.72 -4.40 12.24
C GLY A 366 -0.48 -4.14 11.39
N PHE A 367 -0.63 -4.03 10.07
CA PHE A 367 0.49 -3.70 9.19
C PHE A 367 1.18 -2.40 9.59
N GLY A 368 2.52 -2.36 9.43
CA GLY A 368 3.36 -1.22 9.77
C GLY A 368 3.25 -0.07 8.79
N GLY A 369 2.83 -0.34 7.55
CA GLY A 369 2.74 0.69 6.53
C GLY A 369 2.21 0.20 5.19
N PHE A 370 2.36 1.05 4.19
CA PHE A 370 1.90 0.84 2.82
C PHE A 370 2.98 1.24 1.82
N SER A 371 3.02 0.59 0.66
CA SER A 371 3.87 1.00 -0.44
C SER A 371 3.07 1.20 -1.72
N ALA A 372 3.44 2.21 -2.48
CA ALA A 372 2.86 2.52 -3.79
C ALA A 372 3.83 2.07 -4.90
N TRP A 373 3.43 1.07 -5.69
CA TRP A 373 4.10 0.66 -6.92
C TRP A 373 3.31 1.12 -8.14
N SER A 374 3.66 2.23 -8.77
CA SER A 374 4.59 3.25 -8.32
C SER A 374 3.92 4.61 -8.39
N ILE A 375 4.40 5.59 -7.66
CA ILE A 375 3.79 6.93 -7.66
C ILE A 375 3.83 7.60 -9.03
N VAL A 376 4.72 7.14 -9.93
CA VAL A 376 4.86 7.64 -11.29
C VAL A 376 3.74 7.18 -12.24
N THR A 377 2.84 6.33 -11.77
CA THR A 377 1.66 5.82 -12.49
C THR A 377 0.34 6.16 -11.81
N ASP A 378 0.37 6.78 -10.61
CA ASP A 378 -0.80 7.48 -10.08
C ASP A 378 -1.09 8.73 -10.93
N ASP A 379 -2.24 9.35 -10.82
CA ASP A 379 -2.52 10.62 -11.49
C ASP A 379 -1.75 11.78 -10.81
N PHE A 380 -0.46 11.82 -11.03
CA PHE A 380 0.43 12.83 -10.47
C PHE A 380 0.21 14.24 -11.04
N ARG A 381 -0.61 14.38 -12.09
CA ARG A 381 -0.95 15.68 -12.70
C ARG A 381 -2.33 16.19 -12.29
N GLY A 382 -3.16 15.37 -11.63
CA GLY A 382 -4.52 15.74 -11.27
C GLY A 382 -5.41 15.94 -12.49
N SER A 383 -5.32 15.03 -13.45
CA SER A 383 -6.06 15.11 -14.72
C SER A 383 -7.35 14.31 -14.71
N CYS A 384 -7.58 13.51 -13.66
CA CYS A 384 -8.72 12.61 -13.53
C CYS A 384 -9.85 13.27 -12.75
N ASP A 385 -11.09 12.86 -13.05
CA ASP A 385 -12.26 13.25 -12.28
C ASP A 385 -12.29 12.54 -10.92
N GLU A 386 -13.01 13.13 -9.96
CA GLU A 386 -13.23 12.58 -8.63
C GLU A 386 -14.08 11.31 -8.68
N GLU A 387 -13.76 10.31 -7.85
CA GLU A 387 -14.60 9.13 -7.65
C GLU A 387 -15.50 9.29 -6.41
N PRO A 388 -16.83 9.45 -6.58
CA PRO A 388 -17.74 9.75 -5.48
C PRO A 388 -17.88 8.59 -4.48
N ASP A 389 -17.61 7.35 -4.90
CA ASP A 389 -17.82 6.13 -4.13
C ASP A 389 -16.61 5.72 -3.28
N THR A 390 -15.57 6.53 -3.18
CA THR A 390 -14.29 6.22 -2.48
C THR A 390 -14.50 5.61 -1.09
N TYR A 391 -15.41 6.15 -0.29
CA TYR A 391 -15.66 5.69 1.08
C TYR A 391 -16.99 4.96 1.26
N LYS A 392 -17.64 4.52 0.19
CA LYS A 392 -18.94 3.84 0.21
C LYS A 392 -18.96 2.66 1.19
N ASP A 393 -17.96 1.78 1.12
CA ASP A 393 -17.90 0.58 1.97
C ASP A 393 -17.64 0.91 3.45
N TYR A 394 -16.94 2.02 3.75
CA TYR A 394 -16.83 2.55 5.12
C TYR A 394 -18.19 3.00 5.65
N ILE A 395 -18.92 3.78 4.86
CA ILE A 395 -20.26 4.28 5.20
C ILE A 395 -21.21 3.12 5.47
N GLU A 396 -21.24 2.12 4.59
CA GLU A 396 -22.09 0.94 4.75
C GLU A 396 -21.79 0.13 6.00
N ARG A 397 -20.48 -0.05 6.36
CA ARG A 397 -20.09 -0.71 7.61
C ARG A 397 -20.57 0.05 8.84
N PHE A 398 -20.38 1.36 8.88
CA PHE A 398 -20.85 2.19 9.99
C PHE A 398 -22.37 2.16 10.14
N ASN A 399 -23.11 2.20 9.05
CA ASN A 399 -24.56 2.06 9.06
C ASN A 399 -25.00 0.71 9.61
N LYS A 400 -24.36 -0.40 9.20
CA LYS A 400 -24.63 -1.74 9.74
C LYS A 400 -24.34 -1.85 11.25
N ILE A 401 -23.30 -1.21 11.75
CA ILE A 401 -22.98 -1.15 13.18
C ILE A 401 -24.09 -0.39 13.94
N SER A 402 -24.59 0.70 13.37
CA SER A 402 -25.68 1.50 13.91
C SER A 402 -27.00 0.72 13.97
N ASP A 403 -27.34 -0.06 12.93
CA ASP A 403 -28.60 -0.80 12.81
C ASP A 403 -28.65 -2.06 13.69
N GLN A 404 -27.53 -2.65 14.05
CA GLN A 404 -27.46 -3.89 14.82
C GLN A 404 -27.83 -3.74 16.30
N ASN A 405 -28.77 -2.89 16.70
CA ASN A 405 -29.41 -2.83 18.05
C ASN A 405 -28.48 -3.08 19.28
N LEU A 406 -27.18 -3.27 19.06
CA LEU A 406 -26.16 -3.44 20.10
C LEU A 406 -25.90 -2.12 20.86
N LEU A 407 -26.49 -1.03 20.35
CA LEU A 407 -26.31 0.32 20.82
C LEU A 407 -27.66 1.05 20.94
N LYS A 408 -28.71 0.39 21.51
CA LYS A 408 -29.99 1.06 21.74
C LYS A 408 -29.89 2.38 22.48
N ASP A 409 -28.74 2.68 23.07
CA ASP A 409 -28.47 3.90 23.84
C ASP A 409 -27.25 4.70 23.34
N ALA A 410 -26.56 4.30 22.28
CA ALA A 410 -25.52 5.08 21.64
C ALA A 410 -25.91 5.29 20.17
N LEU A 411 -26.56 6.39 19.89
CA LEU A 411 -26.95 6.79 18.53
C LEU A 411 -25.68 7.15 17.75
N ILE A 412 -25.31 6.31 16.79
CA ILE A 412 -24.39 6.70 15.71
C ILE A 412 -25.27 7.25 14.60
N SER A 413 -25.16 8.52 14.30
CA SER A 413 -25.87 9.14 13.20
C SER A 413 -24.89 9.77 12.22
N LEU A 414 -25.16 9.62 10.94
CA LEU A 414 -24.51 10.39 9.89
C LEU A 414 -25.18 11.76 9.84
N THR A 415 -24.43 12.82 10.07
CA THR A 415 -24.94 14.20 9.98
C THR A 415 -24.16 14.97 8.93
N GLU A 416 -24.86 15.78 8.15
CA GLU A 416 -24.22 16.78 7.30
C GLU A 416 -23.90 18.02 8.13
N GLY A 417 -22.64 18.46 8.07
CA GLY A 417 -22.19 19.70 8.68
C GLY A 417 -22.08 20.85 7.67
N GLU A 418 -21.72 22.01 8.14
CA GLU A 418 -21.49 23.18 7.28
C GLU A 418 -20.48 22.86 6.17
N GLY A 419 -20.80 23.23 4.93
CA GLY A 419 -19.98 22.99 3.73
C GLY A 419 -20.07 21.58 3.17
N GLY A 420 -21.14 20.78 3.47
CA GLY A 420 -21.38 19.43 2.92
C GLY A 420 -20.42 18.37 3.44
N ASN A 421 -19.78 18.58 4.61
CA ASN A 421 -19.00 17.57 5.29
C ASN A 421 -19.91 16.53 5.96
N GLN A 422 -19.60 15.26 5.79
CA GLN A 422 -20.32 14.19 6.49
C GLN A 422 -19.57 13.81 7.77
N PHE A 423 -20.31 13.63 8.87
CA PHE A 423 -19.76 13.27 10.17
C PHE A 423 -20.55 12.11 10.78
N TYR A 424 -19.85 11.16 11.36
CA TYR A 424 -20.45 10.23 12.31
C TYR A 424 -20.44 10.86 13.72
N VAL A 425 -21.61 10.90 14.33
CA VAL A 425 -21.78 11.43 15.71
C VAL A 425 -22.17 10.30 16.63
N ILE A 426 -21.41 10.05 17.69
CA ILE A 426 -21.77 9.14 18.77
C ILE A 426 -22.38 9.99 19.88
N SER A 427 -23.65 9.75 20.23
CA SER A 427 -24.53 10.70 20.94
C SER A 427 -24.07 11.16 22.31
N ASP A 428 -23.31 10.35 23.08
CA ASP A 428 -22.99 10.70 24.47
C ASP A 428 -21.64 11.42 24.66
N LYS A 429 -20.71 11.34 23.69
CA LYS A 429 -19.35 11.86 23.89
C LYS A 429 -18.86 12.83 22.82
N LYS A 430 -19.71 13.27 21.90
CA LYS A 430 -19.35 14.18 20.81
C LYS A 430 -18.12 13.74 19.97
N VAL A 431 -17.92 12.44 19.83
CA VAL A 431 -16.92 11.90 18.90
C VAL A 431 -17.45 12.11 17.51
N ARG A 432 -16.80 12.96 16.74
CA ARG A 432 -17.13 13.22 15.32
C ARG A 432 -16.06 12.61 14.46
N LEU A 433 -16.39 11.60 13.68
CA LEU A 433 -15.53 11.08 12.64
C LEU A 433 -15.83 11.83 11.34
N ARG A 434 -14.90 12.67 10.91
CA ARG A 434 -15.01 13.38 9.64
C ARG A 434 -14.61 12.44 8.49
N LEU A 435 -15.47 12.26 7.52
CA LEU A 435 -15.08 11.67 6.25
C LEU A 435 -14.26 12.70 5.45
N PRO A 436 -13.09 12.33 4.94
CA PRO A 436 -12.36 13.20 4.05
C PRO A 436 -13.19 13.47 2.80
N LYS A 437 -13.12 14.69 2.29
CA LYS A 437 -13.66 14.96 0.96
C LYS A 437 -12.69 14.36 -0.05
N PRO A 438 -13.19 13.64 -1.06
CA PRO A 438 -12.35 13.25 -2.18
C PRO A 438 -11.61 14.48 -2.73
N SER A 439 -10.34 14.33 -3.02
CA SER A 439 -9.49 15.46 -3.42
C SER A 439 -9.40 15.54 -4.93
N TYR A 440 -9.74 16.67 -5.54
CA TYR A 440 -9.45 16.99 -6.95
C TYR A 440 -7.96 17.26 -7.22
N ALA A 441 -7.09 16.91 -6.29
CA ALA A 441 -5.67 17.15 -6.39
C ALA A 441 -4.97 15.98 -7.06
N ASN A 442 -3.72 16.21 -7.46
CA ASN A 442 -2.81 15.17 -7.93
C ASN A 442 -2.67 14.00 -6.92
N TYR A 443 -2.30 12.82 -7.41
CA TYR A 443 -2.10 11.59 -6.61
C TYR A 443 -3.35 11.09 -5.87
N PRO A 444 -4.48 10.89 -6.54
CA PRO A 444 -5.73 10.50 -5.87
C PRO A 444 -5.61 9.17 -5.13
N LEU A 445 -4.88 8.17 -5.68
CA LEU A 445 -4.71 6.89 -5.00
C LEU A 445 -3.82 7.03 -3.76
N LEU A 446 -2.69 7.72 -3.86
CA LEU A 446 -1.76 7.90 -2.74
C LEU A 446 -2.37 8.80 -1.64
N ARG A 447 -3.17 9.80 -1.99
CA ARG A 447 -3.96 10.59 -1.02
C ARG A 447 -4.97 9.71 -0.31
N THR A 448 -5.69 8.88 -1.05
CA THR A 448 -6.62 7.91 -0.46
C THR A 448 -5.93 6.96 0.53
N VAL A 449 -4.70 6.53 0.26
CA VAL A 449 -3.93 5.73 1.24
C VAL A 449 -3.81 6.47 2.56
N ASN A 450 -3.32 7.72 2.55
CA ASN A 450 -3.13 8.52 3.77
C ASN A 450 -4.45 8.79 4.51
N GLU A 451 -5.50 9.13 3.78
CA GLU A 451 -6.84 9.42 4.32
C GLU A 451 -7.50 8.16 4.91
N ALA A 452 -7.39 7.02 4.23
CA ALA A 452 -7.94 5.76 4.70
C ALA A 452 -7.21 5.22 5.95
N ILE A 453 -5.90 5.46 6.11
CA ILE A 453 -5.16 5.17 7.35
C ILE A 453 -5.73 6.00 8.50
N PHE A 454 -5.95 7.30 8.27
CA PHE A 454 -6.57 8.17 9.28
C PHE A 454 -7.96 7.65 9.67
N LEU A 455 -8.82 7.36 8.68
CA LEU A 455 -10.16 6.81 8.93
C LEU A 455 -10.14 5.51 9.71
N ALA A 456 -9.28 4.54 9.32
CA ALA A 456 -9.17 3.26 10.00
C ALA A 456 -8.66 3.43 11.45
N THR A 457 -7.79 4.39 11.70
CA THR A 457 -7.28 4.71 13.04
C THR A 457 -8.39 5.29 13.91
N GLU A 458 -9.18 6.23 13.39
CA GLU A 458 -10.31 6.82 14.11
C GLU A 458 -11.44 5.79 14.34
N GLU A 459 -11.76 4.97 13.35
CA GLU A 459 -12.72 3.87 13.48
C GLU A 459 -12.33 2.93 14.64
N LYS A 460 -11.06 2.54 14.71
CA LYS A 460 -10.56 1.69 15.79
C LYS A 460 -10.73 2.33 17.16
N LYS A 461 -10.42 3.62 17.32
CA LYS A 461 -10.64 4.35 18.58
C LYS A 461 -12.10 4.32 19.01
N VAL A 462 -13.03 4.49 18.06
CA VAL A 462 -14.46 4.42 18.29
C VAL A 462 -14.88 3.02 18.76
N LEU A 463 -14.45 1.96 18.06
CA LEU A 463 -14.76 0.59 18.39
C LEU A 463 -14.20 0.18 19.77
N ASP A 464 -12.97 0.57 20.09
CA ASP A 464 -12.33 0.30 21.38
C ASP A 464 -13.07 0.98 22.53
N GLU A 465 -13.57 2.20 22.34
CA GLU A 465 -14.36 2.91 23.36
C GLU A 465 -15.75 2.27 23.55
N MET A 466 -16.38 1.82 22.46
CA MET A 466 -17.65 1.08 22.53
C MET A 466 -17.49 -0.24 23.31
N GLU A 467 -16.42 -0.97 23.13
CA GLU A 467 -16.15 -2.21 23.83
C GLU A 467 -15.90 -1.97 25.33
N LYS A 468 -15.22 -0.88 25.69
CA LYS A 468 -15.08 -0.45 27.10
C LYS A 468 -16.42 -0.17 27.74
N ILE A 469 -17.31 0.55 27.06
CA ILE A 469 -18.66 0.85 27.56
C ILE A 469 -19.47 -0.44 27.77
N LYS A 470 -19.45 -1.37 26.82
CA LYS A 470 -20.11 -2.68 26.96
C LYS A 470 -19.59 -3.47 28.16
N THR A 471 -18.27 -3.50 28.32
CA THR A 471 -17.63 -4.21 29.43
C THR A 471 -17.99 -3.59 30.79
N GLN A 472 -18.01 -2.26 30.89
CA GLN A 472 -18.44 -1.55 32.10
C GLN A 472 -19.89 -1.88 32.45
N ARG A 473 -20.81 -1.81 31.48
CA ARG A 473 -22.23 -2.15 31.69
C ARG A 473 -22.42 -3.61 32.12
N ARG A 474 -21.69 -4.55 31.53
CA ARG A 474 -21.74 -5.97 31.97
C ARG A 474 -21.33 -6.10 33.42
N ASN A 475 -20.21 -5.49 33.81
CA ASN A 475 -19.69 -5.52 35.18
C ASN A 475 -20.65 -4.84 36.17
N GLU A 476 -21.39 -3.81 35.79
CA GLU A 476 -22.42 -3.15 36.61
C GLU A 476 -23.65 -4.05 36.80
N LEU A 477 -24.10 -4.72 35.73
CA LEU A 477 -25.20 -5.70 35.80
C LEU A 477 -24.84 -6.89 36.65
N GLU A 478 -23.61 -7.41 36.57
CA GLU A 478 -23.12 -8.49 37.40
C GLU A 478 -23.00 -8.10 38.90
N LYS A 479 -22.60 -6.85 39.17
CA LYS A 479 -22.55 -6.31 40.56
C LYS A 479 -23.93 -5.96 41.12
N GLY A 480 -24.87 -5.54 40.25
CA GLY A 480 -26.24 -5.19 40.60
C GLY A 480 -27.16 -6.39 40.83
N SER A 481 -26.74 -7.59 40.38
CA SER A 481 -27.45 -8.84 40.68
C SER A 481 -27.14 -9.29 42.10
N SER A 482 -27.76 -8.60 43.08
CA SER A 482 -27.80 -9.02 44.47
C SER A 482 -28.45 -10.42 44.56
N PRO A 483 -28.01 -11.31 45.46
CA PRO A 483 -28.60 -12.63 45.65
C PRO A 483 -30.13 -12.62 45.88
N CYS A 484 -30.69 -11.49 46.32
CA CYS A 484 -32.14 -11.29 46.50
C CYS A 484 -32.95 -11.29 45.19
N VAL A 485 -32.36 -10.89 44.04
CA VAL A 485 -33.11 -10.90 42.77
C VAL A 485 -33.22 -12.30 42.18
N ARG A 486 -32.26 -13.20 42.44
CA ARG A 486 -32.33 -14.59 42.01
C ARG A 486 -33.37 -15.38 42.78
N THR A 487 -33.54 -15.11 44.08
CA THR A 487 -34.55 -15.80 44.93
C THR A 487 -35.97 -15.34 44.63
N CYS A 488 -36.21 -14.11 44.19
CA CYS A 488 -37.55 -13.64 43.81
C CYS A 488 -38.05 -14.22 42.48
N THR A 489 -37.17 -14.53 41.53
CA THR A 489 -37.58 -15.13 40.24
C THR A 489 -37.85 -16.65 40.34
N GLU A 490 -37.21 -17.36 41.23
CA GLU A 490 -37.49 -18.80 41.46
C GLU A 490 -38.74 -19.06 42.27
N VAL A 491 -39.15 -18.16 43.16
CA VAL A 491 -40.37 -18.33 43.98
C VAL A 491 -41.65 -17.93 43.21
N CYS A 492 -41.54 -17.08 42.17
CA CYS A 492 -42.70 -16.72 41.34
C CYS A 492 -43.11 -17.79 40.31
N TYR A 493 -42.29 -18.82 40.07
CA TYR A 493 -42.58 -19.85 39.06
C TYR A 493 -43.19 -21.13 39.62
N TYR A 494 -43.35 -21.29 40.97
CA TYR A 494 -43.96 -22.46 41.61
C TYR A 494 -45.26 -22.15 42.34
N GLY A 495 -45.94 -21.08 42.02
CA GLY A 495 -47.19 -20.69 42.66
C GLY A 495 -48.29 -20.28 41.71
N LEU A 496 -48.60 -21.13 40.71
CA LEU A 496 -49.91 -21.20 40.01
C LEU A 496 -50.04 -22.56 39.34
#